data_1b0a1f1ed1c04771101747dde4226ee8
#
_entry.id   1b0a1f1ed1c04771101747dde4226ee8
#
_cell.length_a   1.000
_cell.length_b   1.000
_cell.length_c   1.000
_cell.angle_alpha   90.00
_cell.angle_beta   90.00
_cell.angle_gamma   90.00
#
_symmetry.space_group_name_H-M   'P 1'
#
loop_
_entity.id
_entity.type
_entity.pdbx_description
1 polymer ?
#
loop_
_entity_poly.entity_id
_entity_poly.type
_entity_poly.pdbx_seq_one_letter_code
_entity_poly.pdbx_strand_id
1 'polypeptide(L)'
;DCIGNEQAAQLAQWDMFDQNTFAPFFDAEWMFGVKEGFDILIANPPYISTKGVSTADKKLFEAEFGFSDDTYNLFFFKGFSLLCEGGCITYITPKTFWTTQTKRNLRDLLLANTLNYVFDTANPFEAVMVDTCITSAVKNKPAAENLVRFMDGRKNLLQPERLTVAQSVYLNTQNSVIFKPSELNMRIYELYGEKVKALYDKWWDKIKTSRDIEKNKRELEEYRASLKPGDVALLGCLTEGGQGLATANNGKYIAVRSTTKWAENIRVSRPKKLADFLARTPKAITAEMRRYPSYVAFLQSLSEAEIAELFDSLKEQYGRDIFGQGYLYKIVDDCEIADVDSLTNDEKENGIETTKPYYVPYDKGDKDGNRWYLETPFAIAWSKENVRFLKTNSGKKGEGMPVVRNPQFYFREGFCWNNVLTTYMKCKKKEKTVQSTESMSFFSCTEQTPEYYLISIMNSRFAAFYVDNLVNSTSHCTTGDAKLIPIMTPTIEQLYECKRLFDRAFELKRSVAKGIATDLDIAEELNAVERANDLIVESIYQL
;
A
#
# COMPACT_ATOMS: atom_id res chain seq x y z
N ASP A 1 36.68 -5.47 47.55
CA ASP A 1 37.61 -5.57 46.44
C ASP A 1 37.36 -4.42 45.46
N CYS A 2 38.43 -3.70 45.19
CA CYS A 2 38.37 -2.43 44.48
C CYS A 2 37.92 -2.65 43.03
N ILE A 3 36.98 -1.83 42.58
CA ILE A 3 36.73 -1.58 41.13
C ILE A 3 38.10 -1.38 40.49
N GLY A 4 38.42 -2.16 39.45
CA GLY A 4 39.67 -1.96 38.70
C GLY A 4 39.79 -0.52 38.24
N ASN A 5 40.99 0.04 38.23
CA ASN A 5 41.23 1.45 37.87
C ASN A 5 40.57 1.87 36.52
N GLU A 6 40.39 0.94 35.61
CA GLU A 6 39.80 1.18 34.31
C GLU A 6 38.27 1.39 34.40
N GLN A 7 37.57 0.57 35.16
CA GLN A 7 36.13 0.70 35.41
C GLN A 7 35.79 1.96 36.21
N ALA A 8 36.65 2.30 37.20
CA ALA A 8 36.50 3.55 37.96
C ALA A 8 36.69 4.79 37.05
N ALA A 9 37.63 4.73 36.11
CA ALA A 9 37.85 5.80 35.13
C ALA A 9 36.69 5.92 34.16
N GLN A 10 36.13 4.81 33.69
CA GLN A 10 34.93 4.80 32.81
C GLN A 10 33.71 5.35 33.53
N LEU A 11 33.49 4.99 34.80
CA LEU A 11 32.38 5.51 35.60
C LEU A 11 32.52 7.02 35.84
N ALA A 12 33.75 7.52 36.10
CA ALA A 12 34.02 8.92 36.36
C ALA A 12 33.87 9.80 35.09
N GLN A 13 33.98 9.23 33.90
CA GLN A 13 33.84 9.92 32.60
C GLN A 13 32.42 9.87 32.08
N TRP A 14 31.55 9.03 32.64
CA TRP A 14 30.17 8.90 32.16
C TRP A 14 29.29 10.00 32.74
N ASP A 15 28.61 10.73 31.85
CA ASP A 15 27.59 11.72 32.23
C ASP A 15 26.20 11.04 32.21
N MET A 16 25.65 10.82 33.41
CA MET A 16 24.30 10.22 33.57
C MET A 16 23.16 11.09 33.04
N PHE A 17 23.40 12.35 32.77
CA PHE A 17 22.40 13.31 32.22
C PHE A 17 22.48 13.45 30.71
N ASP A 18 23.55 12.95 30.09
CA ASP A 18 23.64 12.89 28.62
C ASP A 18 23.03 11.57 28.11
N GLN A 19 21.82 11.66 27.58
CA GLN A 19 21.07 10.52 27.03
C GLN A 19 21.74 9.86 25.82
N ASN A 20 22.74 10.48 25.21
CA ASN A 20 23.46 9.93 24.06
C ASN A 20 24.78 9.26 24.47
N THR A 21 25.12 9.29 25.74
CA THR A 21 26.37 8.69 26.26
C THR A 21 26.14 7.23 26.60
N PHE A 22 26.88 6.35 25.92
CA PHE A 22 26.90 4.92 26.21
C PHE A 22 27.61 4.67 27.56
N ALA A 23 27.10 3.74 28.38
CA ALA A 23 27.67 3.32 29.63
C ALA A 23 28.54 2.05 29.46
N PRO A 24 29.82 2.16 29.06
CA PRO A 24 30.66 1.01 28.71
C PRO A 24 31.01 0.12 29.92
N PHE A 25 30.79 0.64 31.13
CA PHE A 25 31.04 -0.04 32.40
C PHE A 25 29.86 -0.89 32.87
N PHE A 26 28.70 -0.87 32.15
CA PHE A 26 27.53 -1.63 32.58
C PHE A 26 27.79 -3.12 32.47
N ASP A 27 27.77 -3.78 33.61
CA ASP A 27 27.88 -5.22 33.75
C ASP A 27 26.81 -5.71 34.72
N ALA A 28 25.81 -6.42 34.20
CA ALA A 28 24.63 -6.83 34.96
C ALA A 28 24.98 -7.85 36.04
N GLU A 29 25.96 -8.74 35.82
CA GLU A 29 26.39 -9.72 36.79
C GLU A 29 27.14 -9.03 37.94
N TRP A 30 28.11 -8.20 37.61
CA TRP A 30 28.91 -7.52 38.60
C TRP A 30 28.12 -6.49 39.43
N MET A 31 27.27 -5.67 38.73
CA MET A 31 26.54 -4.56 39.39
C MET A 31 25.31 -5.04 40.16
N PHE A 32 24.63 -6.07 39.69
CA PHE A 32 23.31 -6.47 40.21
C PHE A 32 23.20 -7.96 40.51
N GLY A 33 24.27 -8.75 40.33
CA GLY A 33 24.25 -10.20 40.54
C GLY A 33 23.43 -11.00 39.53
N VAL A 34 23.08 -10.40 38.39
CA VAL A 34 22.27 -11.03 37.33
C VAL A 34 23.16 -11.90 36.46
N LYS A 35 23.12 -13.23 36.67
CA LYS A 35 24.00 -14.20 35.98
C LYS A 35 23.34 -14.82 34.75
N GLU A 36 22.05 -15.12 34.85
CA GLU A 36 21.32 -15.91 33.82
C GLU A 36 20.41 -15.06 32.95
N GLY A 37 20.43 -13.75 33.09
CA GLY A 37 19.55 -12.79 32.42
C GLY A 37 18.50 -12.22 33.38
N PHE A 38 17.65 -11.36 32.85
CA PHE A 38 16.63 -10.64 33.62
C PHE A 38 15.34 -11.45 33.71
N ASP A 39 14.63 -11.37 34.84
CA ASP A 39 13.33 -11.99 35.05
C ASP A 39 12.22 -11.21 34.32
N ILE A 40 12.35 -9.87 34.28
CA ILE A 40 11.32 -8.98 33.71
C ILE A 40 11.99 -7.87 32.89
N LEU A 41 11.52 -7.69 31.65
CA LEU A 41 11.85 -6.57 30.79
C LEU A 41 10.59 -5.80 30.43
N ILE A 42 10.55 -4.50 30.74
CA ILE A 42 9.47 -3.59 30.39
C ILE A 42 10.07 -2.39 29.65
N ALA A 43 9.54 -2.07 28.46
CA ALA A 43 10.03 -0.92 27.71
C ALA A 43 8.96 -0.31 26.78
N ASN A 44 9.23 0.95 26.43
CA ASN A 44 8.69 1.62 25.27
C ASN A 44 9.87 1.87 24.31
N PRO A 45 10.19 0.92 23.42
CA PRO A 45 11.32 1.06 22.51
C PRO A 45 11.07 2.16 21.47
N PRO A 46 12.12 2.74 20.86
CA PRO A 46 11.96 3.75 19.82
C PRO A 46 11.30 3.17 18.56
N TYR A 47 10.43 3.97 17.91
CA TYR A 47 9.68 3.58 16.69
C TYR A 47 10.35 4.11 15.41
N ILE A 48 11.67 3.95 15.29
CA ILE A 48 12.40 4.40 14.10
C ILE A 48 12.22 3.37 12.98
N SER A 49 11.65 3.81 11.87
CA SER A 49 11.49 2.93 10.71
C SER A 49 12.83 2.65 10.04
N THR A 50 12.93 1.54 9.32
CA THR A 50 14.12 1.15 8.56
C THR A 50 14.64 2.26 7.62
N LYS A 51 13.74 3.13 7.13
CA LYS A 51 14.12 4.28 6.29
C LYS A 51 14.88 5.37 7.08
N GLY A 52 14.60 5.50 8.37
CA GLY A 52 15.26 6.46 9.27
C GLY A 52 16.59 5.95 9.86
N VAL A 53 16.91 4.68 9.69
CA VAL A 53 18.15 4.07 10.19
C VAL A 53 19.30 4.33 9.20
N SER A 54 20.47 4.75 9.69
CA SER A 54 21.65 4.99 8.88
C SER A 54 22.16 3.71 8.20
N THR A 55 22.90 3.84 7.09
CA THR A 55 23.52 2.68 6.42
C THR A 55 24.56 1.98 7.31
N ALA A 56 25.24 2.73 8.17
CA ALA A 56 26.20 2.16 9.12
C ALA A 56 25.50 1.31 10.16
N ASP A 57 24.44 1.83 10.79
CA ASP A 57 23.66 1.11 11.80
C ASP A 57 22.98 -0.13 11.22
N LYS A 58 22.48 -0.06 9.98
CA LYS A 58 21.91 -1.25 9.30
C LYS A 58 22.92 -2.39 9.21
N LYS A 59 24.18 -2.09 8.89
CA LYS A 59 25.25 -3.11 8.85
C LYS A 59 25.55 -3.69 10.23
N LEU A 60 25.51 -2.87 11.28
CA LEU A 60 25.68 -3.35 12.65
C LEU A 60 24.52 -4.28 13.05
N PHE A 61 23.29 -3.90 12.74
CA PHE A 61 22.11 -4.73 13.00
C PHE A 61 22.13 -6.04 12.21
N GLU A 62 22.54 -6.00 10.95
CA GLU A 62 22.72 -7.20 10.13
C GLU A 62 23.80 -8.13 10.69
N ALA A 63 24.87 -7.57 11.26
CA ALA A 63 25.93 -8.36 11.90
C ALA A 63 25.47 -9.00 13.22
N GLU A 64 24.68 -8.27 14.04
CA GLU A 64 24.24 -8.76 15.36
C GLU A 64 23.02 -9.70 15.26
N PHE A 65 22.02 -9.33 14.46
CA PHE A 65 20.73 -10.03 14.40
C PHE A 65 20.52 -10.88 13.13
N GLY A 66 21.39 -10.74 12.12
CA GLY A 66 21.21 -11.36 10.80
C GLY A 66 20.24 -10.61 9.88
N PHE A 67 19.65 -9.50 10.32
CA PHE A 67 18.74 -8.66 9.57
C PHE A 67 18.73 -7.22 10.09
N SER A 68 18.21 -6.29 9.26
CA SER A 68 17.92 -4.91 9.67
C SER A 68 16.44 -4.62 9.47
N ASP A 69 15.80 -4.03 10.47
CA ASP A 69 14.37 -3.72 10.48
C ASP A 69 14.08 -2.46 11.30
N ASP A 70 12.80 -2.12 11.49
CA ASP A 70 12.36 -1.07 12.41
C ASP A 70 12.89 -1.36 13.82
N THR A 71 13.33 -0.32 14.53
CA THR A 71 14.06 -0.50 15.78
C THR A 71 13.30 -1.29 16.84
N TYR A 72 11.97 -1.10 16.97
CA TYR A 72 11.17 -1.84 17.94
C TYR A 72 11.21 -3.37 17.71
N ASN A 73 11.35 -3.82 16.46
CA ASN A 73 11.51 -5.25 16.14
C ASN A 73 12.84 -5.77 16.70
N LEU A 74 13.94 -5.07 16.43
CA LEU A 74 15.27 -5.42 16.97
C LEU A 74 15.30 -5.43 18.49
N PHE A 75 14.56 -4.51 19.14
CA PHE A 75 14.42 -4.48 20.60
C PHE A 75 13.78 -5.75 21.16
N PHE A 76 12.80 -6.34 20.48
CA PHE A 76 12.27 -7.65 20.91
C PHE A 76 13.34 -8.74 20.83
N PHE A 77 14.09 -8.83 19.74
CA PHE A 77 15.15 -9.82 19.60
C PHE A 77 16.23 -9.64 20.67
N LYS A 78 16.66 -8.40 20.90
CA LYS A 78 17.61 -8.08 21.99
C LYS A 78 17.01 -8.40 23.35
N GLY A 79 15.76 -8.03 23.61
CA GLY A 79 15.07 -8.31 24.87
C GLY A 79 15.03 -9.81 25.17
N PHE A 80 14.62 -10.63 24.22
CA PHE A 80 14.62 -12.09 24.42
C PHE A 80 16.02 -12.66 24.67
N SER A 81 17.08 -12.08 24.10
CA SER A 81 18.47 -12.51 24.40
C SER A 81 18.90 -12.16 25.80
N LEU A 82 18.36 -11.11 26.40
CA LEU A 82 18.69 -10.64 27.75
C LEU A 82 17.86 -11.30 28.87
N LEU A 83 16.74 -11.96 28.51
CA LEU A 83 15.89 -12.66 29.50
C LEU A 83 16.51 -13.99 29.92
N CYS A 84 16.33 -14.35 31.21
CA CYS A 84 16.51 -15.74 31.69
C CYS A 84 15.38 -16.64 31.15
N GLU A 85 15.53 -17.94 31.21
CA GLU A 85 14.45 -18.89 30.94
C GLU A 85 13.30 -18.68 31.93
N GLY A 86 12.07 -18.58 31.42
CA GLY A 86 10.90 -18.22 32.24
C GLY A 86 10.74 -16.72 32.47
N GLY A 87 11.67 -15.89 32.04
CA GLY A 87 11.60 -14.43 32.15
C GLY A 87 10.53 -13.84 31.23
N CYS A 88 9.95 -12.70 31.59
CA CYS A 88 8.84 -12.04 30.93
C CYS A 88 9.25 -10.73 30.26
N ILE A 89 8.85 -10.55 29.01
CA ILE A 89 8.98 -9.29 28.26
C ILE A 89 7.62 -8.64 28.07
N THR A 90 7.55 -7.33 28.29
CA THR A 90 6.32 -6.55 28.05
C THR A 90 6.67 -5.21 27.42
N TYR A 91 6.37 -5.05 26.15
CA TYR A 91 6.68 -3.83 25.40
C TYR A 91 5.42 -3.19 24.80
N ILE A 92 5.41 -1.83 24.79
CA ILE A 92 4.47 -1.07 23.97
C ILE A 92 5.14 -0.71 22.65
N THR A 93 4.51 -1.05 21.52
CA THR A 93 5.09 -0.91 20.17
C THR A 93 4.00 -0.62 19.15
N PRO A 94 4.34 -0.20 17.91
CA PRO A 94 3.38 -0.18 16.80
C PRO A 94 2.74 -1.56 16.61
N LYS A 95 1.42 -1.61 16.43
CA LYS A 95 0.70 -2.89 16.19
C LYS A 95 0.83 -3.42 14.76
N THR A 96 1.46 -2.68 13.85
CA THR A 96 1.61 -3.04 12.44
C THR A 96 2.28 -4.42 12.24
N PHE A 97 3.08 -4.88 13.19
CA PHE A 97 3.71 -6.20 13.12
C PHE A 97 2.71 -7.37 13.21
N TRP A 98 1.47 -7.16 13.65
CA TRP A 98 0.48 -8.24 13.79
C TRP A 98 0.20 -8.96 12.47
N THR A 99 0.19 -8.21 11.37
CA THR A 99 -0.24 -8.71 10.07
C THR A 99 0.79 -8.48 8.96
N THR A 100 1.56 -7.38 9.02
CA THR A 100 2.48 -7.00 7.94
C THR A 100 3.47 -8.12 7.62
N GLN A 101 3.57 -8.50 6.34
CA GLN A 101 4.36 -9.64 5.89
C GLN A 101 5.85 -9.53 6.24
N THR A 102 6.43 -8.33 6.18
CA THR A 102 7.84 -8.08 6.50
C THR A 102 8.18 -8.28 7.98
N LYS A 103 7.17 -8.37 8.85
CA LYS A 103 7.35 -8.54 10.31
C LYS A 103 7.09 -9.98 10.78
N ARG A 104 7.09 -10.94 9.87
CA ARG A 104 6.90 -12.36 10.21
C ARG A 104 7.91 -12.84 11.23
N ASN A 105 9.19 -12.46 11.10
CA ASN A 105 10.25 -12.84 12.04
C ASN A 105 9.92 -12.49 13.51
N LEU A 106 9.32 -11.32 13.75
CA LEU A 106 8.87 -10.93 15.10
C LEU A 106 7.72 -11.80 15.60
N ARG A 107 6.73 -12.07 14.73
CA ARG A 107 5.63 -12.97 15.10
C ARG A 107 6.14 -14.38 15.39
N ASP A 108 7.03 -14.90 14.55
CA ASP A 108 7.63 -16.23 14.75
C ASP A 108 8.42 -16.27 16.08
N LEU A 109 9.15 -15.21 16.45
CA LEU A 109 9.82 -15.10 17.76
C LEU A 109 8.82 -15.13 18.91
N LEU A 110 7.76 -14.32 18.85
CA LEU A 110 6.74 -14.23 19.90
C LEU A 110 5.96 -15.55 20.04
N LEU A 111 5.61 -16.19 18.93
CA LEU A 111 4.83 -17.42 18.91
C LEU A 111 5.65 -18.69 19.16
N ALA A 112 6.98 -18.63 19.03
CA ALA A 112 7.88 -19.68 19.50
C ALA A 112 8.00 -19.69 21.03
N ASN A 113 7.60 -18.60 21.68
CA ASN A 113 7.55 -18.42 23.12
C ASN A 113 6.10 -18.35 23.60
N THR A 114 5.87 -18.41 24.92
CA THR A 114 4.53 -18.31 25.50
C THR A 114 4.03 -16.86 25.42
N LEU A 115 3.13 -16.58 24.49
CA LEU A 115 2.45 -15.30 24.37
C LEU A 115 1.35 -15.20 25.45
N ASN A 116 1.51 -14.28 26.40
CA ASN A 116 0.56 -14.10 27.51
C ASN A 116 -0.66 -13.28 27.10
N TYR A 117 -0.37 -12.07 26.56
CA TYR A 117 -1.43 -11.20 26.10
C TYR A 117 -0.97 -10.24 25.02
N VAL A 118 -1.95 -9.76 24.28
CA VAL A 118 -1.85 -8.68 23.31
C VAL A 118 -2.93 -7.67 23.63
N PHE A 119 -2.56 -6.41 23.81
CA PHE A 119 -3.49 -5.33 24.12
C PHE A 119 -3.45 -4.25 23.05
N ASP A 120 -4.53 -4.12 22.28
CA ASP A 120 -4.72 -3.02 21.32
C ASP A 120 -5.03 -1.74 22.08
N THR A 121 -4.07 -0.83 22.11
CA THR A 121 -4.21 0.45 22.80
C THR A 121 -4.70 1.56 21.87
N ALA A 122 -5.00 1.27 20.62
CA ALA A 122 -5.21 2.26 19.58
C ALA A 122 -4.03 3.26 19.53
N ASN A 123 -4.30 4.55 19.43
CA ASN A 123 -3.27 5.59 19.49
C ASN A 123 -3.40 6.41 20.79
N PRO A 124 -2.73 6.03 21.89
CA PRO A 124 -2.78 6.76 23.15
C PRO A 124 -1.84 7.98 23.20
N PHE A 125 -1.02 8.19 22.16
CA PHE A 125 0.01 9.23 22.12
C PHE A 125 -0.38 10.35 21.16
N GLU A 126 -0.45 11.59 21.63
CA GLU A 126 -0.77 12.76 20.79
C GLU A 126 0.30 13.05 19.72
N ALA A 127 1.55 12.76 20.01
CA ALA A 127 2.69 13.08 19.14
C ALA A 127 3.02 12.00 18.09
N VAL A 128 2.35 10.85 18.10
CA VAL A 128 2.66 9.70 17.24
C VAL A 128 1.42 9.31 16.45
N MET A 129 1.51 9.33 15.12
CA MET A 129 0.39 8.97 14.24
C MET A 129 0.38 7.46 13.90
N VAL A 130 0.55 6.61 14.91
CA VAL A 130 0.53 5.15 14.71
C VAL A 130 -0.21 4.47 15.86
N ASP A 131 -1.07 3.52 15.51
CA ASP A 131 -1.71 2.66 16.49
C ASP A 131 -0.69 1.75 17.16
N THR A 132 -0.81 1.63 18.48
CA THR A 132 0.11 0.85 19.30
C THR A 132 -0.57 -0.35 19.95
N CYS A 133 0.25 -1.26 20.44
CA CYS A 133 -0.19 -2.38 21.26
C CYS A 133 0.82 -2.66 22.37
N ILE A 134 0.34 -3.23 23.47
CA ILE A 134 1.20 -3.82 24.50
C ILE A 134 1.21 -5.33 24.28
N THR A 135 2.41 -5.89 24.16
CA THR A 135 2.61 -7.32 23.98
C THR A 135 3.43 -7.88 25.14
N SER A 136 2.92 -8.96 25.74
CA SER A 136 3.62 -9.66 26.82
C SER A 136 3.83 -11.11 26.46
N ALA A 137 5.09 -11.56 26.59
CA ALA A 137 5.48 -12.95 26.33
C ALA A 137 6.49 -13.44 27.38
N VAL A 138 6.52 -14.75 27.63
CA VAL A 138 7.47 -15.41 28.52
C VAL A 138 8.42 -16.24 27.69
N LYS A 139 9.71 -16.14 27.96
CA LYS A 139 10.77 -16.92 27.31
C LYS A 139 10.73 -18.38 27.76
N ASN A 140 9.81 -19.10 27.21
CA ASN A 140 9.72 -20.55 27.34
C ASN A 140 8.86 -21.11 26.19
N LYS A 141 9.01 -22.40 25.91
CA LYS A 141 8.17 -23.06 24.92
C LYS A 141 6.70 -23.04 25.38
N PRO A 142 5.75 -22.61 24.54
CA PRO A 142 4.35 -22.57 24.92
C PRO A 142 3.80 -24.00 25.13
N ALA A 143 2.92 -24.14 26.13
CA ALA A 143 2.10 -25.34 26.24
C ALA A 143 1.16 -25.49 25.03
N ALA A 144 0.81 -26.70 24.67
CA ALA A 144 -0.07 -26.96 23.51
C ALA A 144 -1.41 -26.21 23.60
N GLU A 145 -1.93 -26.03 24.80
CA GLU A 145 -3.21 -25.38 25.08
C GLU A 145 -3.04 -23.94 25.60
N ASN A 146 -1.89 -23.29 25.34
CA ASN A 146 -1.69 -21.92 25.80
C ASN A 146 -2.75 -20.99 25.24
N LEU A 147 -3.41 -20.26 26.16
CA LEU A 147 -4.43 -19.27 25.84
C LEU A 147 -3.85 -17.86 25.91
N VAL A 148 -3.92 -17.16 24.78
CA VAL A 148 -3.55 -15.76 24.67
C VAL A 148 -4.74 -14.88 25.05
N ARG A 149 -4.54 -13.95 25.96
CA ARG A 149 -5.53 -12.93 26.30
C ARG A 149 -5.41 -11.77 25.32
N PHE A 150 -6.45 -11.54 24.52
CA PHE A 150 -6.55 -10.37 23.66
C PHE A 150 -7.40 -9.29 24.35
N MET A 151 -6.85 -8.09 24.48
CA MET A 151 -7.54 -6.94 25.05
C MET A 151 -7.72 -5.86 23.98
N ASP A 152 -8.95 -5.40 23.77
CA ASP A 152 -9.26 -4.33 22.83
C ASP A 152 -9.65 -3.06 23.61
N GLY A 153 -8.72 -2.10 23.66
CA GLY A 153 -8.88 -0.81 24.33
C GLY A 153 -9.30 0.34 23.41
N ARG A 154 -9.57 0.07 22.14
CA ARG A 154 -9.90 1.13 21.16
C ARG A 154 -11.09 1.98 21.57
N LYS A 155 -12.06 1.42 22.27
CA LYS A 155 -13.20 2.16 22.80
C LYS A 155 -12.94 2.75 24.19
N ASN A 156 -12.25 2.01 25.06
CA ASN A 156 -11.91 2.43 26.41
C ASN A 156 -10.67 1.67 26.92
N LEU A 157 -9.56 2.39 27.08
CA LEU A 157 -8.29 1.81 27.56
C LEU A 157 -8.36 1.27 28.99
N LEU A 158 -9.17 1.88 29.85
CA LEU A 158 -9.30 1.49 31.25
C LEU A 158 -10.25 0.30 31.45
N GLN A 159 -11.14 0.06 30.49
CA GLN A 159 -12.10 -1.05 30.49
C GLN A 159 -12.10 -1.72 29.12
N PRO A 160 -11.00 -2.37 28.73
CA PRO A 160 -10.89 -3.01 27.42
C PRO A 160 -11.84 -4.22 27.32
N GLU A 161 -12.33 -4.48 26.14
CA GLU A 161 -12.95 -5.75 25.80
C GLU A 161 -11.91 -6.87 25.96
N ARG A 162 -12.27 -7.97 26.63
CA ARG A 162 -11.35 -9.09 26.89
C ARG A 162 -11.81 -10.33 26.14
N LEU A 163 -10.96 -10.83 25.30
CA LEU A 163 -11.16 -12.04 24.52
C LEU A 163 -10.03 -13.02 24.80
N THR A 164 -10.25 -14.29 24.49
CA THR A 164 -9.24 -15.35 24.67
C THR A 164 -9.19 -16.21 23.43
N VAL A 165 -7.99 -16.59 23.02
CA VAL A 165 -7.78 -17.46 21.86
C VAL A 165 -6.59 -18.40 22.10
N ALA A 166 -6.67 -19.63 21.61
CA ALA A 166 -5.53 -20.54 21.66
C ALA A 166 -4.38 -19.98 20.80
N GLN A 167 -3.15 -20.00 21.32
CA GLN A 167 -1.97 -19.53 20.60
C GLN A 167 -1.77 -20.25 19.27
N SER A 168 -2.15 -21.52 19.20
CA SER A 168 -2.11 -22.33 17.98
C SER A 168 -2.95 -21.77 16.84
N VAL A 169 -4.00 -21.00 17.12
CA VAL A 169 -4.80 -20.31 16.09
C VAL A 169 -3.92 -19.36 15.28
N TYR A 170 -3.10 -18.56 15.93
CA TYR A 170 -2.19 -17.64 15.24
C TYR A 170 -1.13 -18.39 14.41
N LEU A 171 -0.57 -19.47 14.94
CA LEU A 171 0.39 -20.32 14.23
C LEU A 171 -0.23 -21.00 12.99
N ASN A 172 -1.54 -21.26 13.00
CA ASN A 172 -2.27 -21.90 11.92
C ASN A 172 -2.91 -20.92 10.94
N THR A 173 -2.53 -19.66 10.97
CA THR A 173 -2.90 -18.67 9.94
C THR A 173 -1.79 -18.53 8.90
N GLN A 174 -2.17 -18.01 7.73
CA GLN A 174 -1.17 -17.57 6.75
C GLN A 174 -0.21 -16.57 7.38
N ASN A 175 1.09 -16.79 7.21
CA ASN A 175 2.11 -15.86 7.71
C ASN A 175 2.08 -15.60 9.23
N SER A 176 1.49 -16.52 10.02
CA SER A 176 1.40 -16.47 11.49
C SER A 176 0.82 -15.14 12.03
N VAL A 177 -0.23 -14.62 11.40
CA VAL A 177 -0.81 -13.31 11.77
C VAL A 177 -1.46 -13.33 13.15
N ILE A 178 -1.30 -12.22 13.88
CA ILE A 178 -1.98 -11.95 15.14
C ILE A 178 -3.19 -11.06 14.83
N PHE A 179 -4.37 -11.47 15.22
CA PHE A 179 -5.62 -10.74 14.95
C PHE A 179 -6.53 -10.73 16.18
N LYS A 180 -7.45 -9.76 16.23
CA LYS A 180 -8.50 -9.75 17.25
C LYS A 180 -9.40 -10.98 17.07
N PRO A 181 -9.56 -11.85 18.08
CA PRO A 181 -10.42 -13.03 17.98
C PRO A 181 -11.91 -12.67 18.18
N SER A 182 -12.42 -11.77 17.33
CA SER A 182 -13.85 -11.47 17.24
C SER A 182 -14.62 -12.64 16.66
N GLU A 183 -15.93 -12.68 16.86
CA GLU A 183 -16.80 -13.74 16.33
C GLU A 183 -16.61 -13.93 14.81
N LEU A 184 -16.60 -12.83 14.05
CA LEU A 184 -16.42 -12.89 12.61
C LEU A 184 -15.01 -13.37 12.21
N ASN A 185 -13.95 -12.89 12.87
CA ASN A 185 -12.59 -13.34 12.58
C ASN A 185 -12.40 -14.83 12.91
N MET A 186 -12.96 -15.31 14.01
CA MET A 186 -12.92 -16.72 14.37
C MET A 186 -13.71 -17.58 13.40
N ARG A 187 -14.88 -17.13 12.96
CA ARG A 187 -15.65 -17.84 11.92
C ARG A 187 -14.89 -17.94 10.60
N ILE A 188 -14.25 -16.86 10.15
CA ILE A 188 -13.39 -16.86 8.95
C ILE A 188 -12.23 -17.85 9.12
N TYR A 189 -11.59 -17.85 10.28
CA TYR A 189 -10.52 -18.78 10.59
C TYR A 189 -10.99 -20.24 10.57
N GLU A 190 -12.12 -20.55 11.20
CA GLU A 190 -12.70 -21.91 11.24
C GLU A 190 -13.07 -22.43 9.85
N LEU A 191 -13.60 -21.58 8.97
CA LEU A 191 -13.98 -21.96 7.62
C LEU A 191 -12.78 -22.10 6.66
N TYR A 192 -11.80 -21.21 6.80
CA TYR A 192 -10.77 -21.02 5.77
C TYR A 192 -9.33 -21.05 6.29
N GLY A 193 -9.06 -20.88 7.56
CA GLY A 193 -7.72 -20.67 8.11
C GLY A 193 -6.72 -21.72 7.67
N GLU A 194 -7.02 -23.01 7.88
CA GLU A 194 -6.14 -24.11 7.49
C GLU A 194 -5.97 -24.22 5.97
N LYS A 195 -7.05 -24.02 5.21
CA LYS A 195 -7.01 -24.06 3.73
C LYS A 195 -6.13 -22.94 3.18
N VAL A 196 -6.33 -21.73 3.67
CA VAL A 196 -5.57 -20.55 3.24
C VAL A 196 -4.10 -20.66 3.64
N LYS A 197 -3.82 -21.18 4.85
CA LYS A 197 -2.44 -21.46 5.27
C LYS A 197 -1.77 -22.49 4.36
N ALA A 198 -2.42 -23.58 4.05
CA ALA A 198 -1.88 -24.60 3.14
C ALA A 198 -1.61 -24.03 1.74
N LEU A 199 -2.52 -23.19 1.24
CA LEU A 199 -2.33 -22.48 -0.04
C LEU A 199 -1.16 -21.48 0.03
N TYR A 200 -1.04 -20.74 1.12
CA TYR A 200 0.08 -19.84 1.36
C TYR A 200 1.41 -20.60 1.37
N ASP A 201 1.53 -21.64 2.16
CA ASP A 201 2.74 -22.44 2.29
C ASP A 201 3.15 -23.07 0.95
N LYS A 202 2.19 -23.49 0.13
CA LYS A 202 2.44 -24.11 -1.18
C LYS A 202 2.76 -23.10 -2.29
N TRP A 203 2.07 -21.97 -2.33
CA TRP A 203 2.06 -21.11 -3.51
C TRP A 203 2.75 -19.75 -3.32
N TRP A 204 2.92 -19.26 -2.06
CA TRP A 204 3.35 -17.89 -1.83
C TRP A 204 4.66 -17.54 -2.54
N ASP A 205 5.69 -18.37 -2.43
CA ASP A 205 6.97 -18.09 -3.07
C ASP A 205 6.89 -18.06 -4.60
N LYS A 206 5.98 -18.85 -5.17
CA LYS A 206 5.75 -18.89 -6.62
C LYS A 206 4.99 -17.68 -7.15
N ILE A 207 4.05 -17.15 -6.38
CA ILE A 207 3.25 -15.97 -6.77
C ILE A 207 3.90 -14.64 -6.37
N LYS A 208 4.81 -14.65 -5.39
CA LYS A 208 5.55 -13.48 -4.94
C LYS A 208 6.64 -13.08 -5.92
N THR A 209 7.38 -14.04 -6.44
CA THR A 209 8.52 -13.81 -7.33
C THR A 209 8.14 -14.15 -8.76
N SER A 210 8.37 -13.20 -9.68
CA SER A 210 8.21 -13.43 -11.13
C SER A 210 9.44 -14.12 -11.78
N ARG A 211 10.31 -14.76 -10.99
CA ARG A 211 11.65 -15.12 -11.44
C ARG A 211 11.79 -16.48 -12.12
N ASP A 212 10.94 -17.44 -11.86
CA ASP A 212 11.01 -18.72 -12.60
C ASP A 212 9.68 -18.98 -13.29
N ILE A 213 9.62 -18.37 -14.43
CA ILE A 213 8.36 -18.06 -15.05
C ILE A 213 7.73 -19.31 -15.65
N GLU A 214 8.49 -20.14 -16.36
CA GLU A 214 7.89 -21.22 -17.16
C GLU A 214 7.40 -22.41 -16.33
N LYS A 215 8.18 -22.84 -15.33
CA LYS A 215 7.77 -23.96 -14.46
C LYS A 215 6.62 -23.55 -13.54
N ASN A 216 6.76 -22.40 -12.87
CA ASN A 216 5.72 -21.88 -11.97
C ASN A 216 4.43 -21.57 -12.72
N LYS A 217 4.54 -21.06 -13.95
CA LYS A 217 3.39 -20.78 -14.81
C LYS A 217 2.61 -22.05 -15.13
N ARG A 218 3.29 -23.11 -15.56
CA ARG A 218 2.61 -24.41 -15.83
C ARG A 218 1.95 -24.98 -14.59
N GLU A 219 2.64 -25.02 -13.46
CA GLU A 219 2.05 -25.53 -12.22
C GLU A 219 0.82 -24.73 -11.79
N LEU A 220 0.84 -23.40 -11.96
CA LEU A 220 -0.31 -22.53 -11.68
C LEU A 220 -1.44 -22.73 -12.70
N GLU A 221 -1.14 -22.97 -13.98
CA GLU A 221 -2.13 -23.29 -15.01
C GLU A 221 -2.84 -24.62 -14.71
N GLU A 222 -2.08 -25.66 -14.37
CA GLU A 222 -2.61 -26.96 -13.94
C GLU A 222 -3.46 -26.83 -12.67
N TYR A 223 -3.01 -26.04 -11.69
CA TYR A 223 -3.77 -25.77 -10.47
C TYR A 223 -5.10 -25.07 -10.78
N ARG A 224 -5.08 -23.99 -11.59
CA ARG A 224 -6.31 -23.29 -12.00
C ARG A 224 -7.30 -24.21 -12.72
N ALA A 225 -6.81 -25.06 -13.63
CA ALA A 225 -7.64 -26.02 -14.35
C ALA A 225 -8.26 -27.10 -13.44
N SER A 226 -7.67 -27.38 -12.28
CA SER A 226 -8.17 -28.34 -11.29
C SER A 226 -9.27 -27.80 -10.37
N LEU A 227 -9.46 -26.49 -10.32
CA LEU A 227 -10.40 -25.84 -9.40
C LEU A 227 -11.85 -26.16 -9.75
N LYS A 228 -12.67 -26.39 -8.73
CA LYS A 228 -14.09 -26.66 -8.82
C LYS A 228 -14.89 -25.63 -8.02
N PRO A 229 -16.16 -25.40 -8.34
CA PRO A 229 -17.03 -24.56 -7.53
C PRO A 229 -16.97 -24.93 -6.04
N GLY A 230 -16.75 -23.95 -5.17
CA GLY A 230 -16.55 -24.12 -3.75
C GLY A 230 -15.09 -24.28 -3.30
N ASP A 231 -14.13 -24.46 -4.23
CA ASP A 231 -12.70 -24.45 -3.88
C ASP A 231 -12.22 -23.04 -3.58
N VAL A 232 -11.29 -22.92 -2.63
CA VAL A 232 -10.62 -21.68 -2.29
C VAL A 232 -9.27 -21.61 -2.99
N ALA A 233 -8.95 -20.46 -3.58
CA ALA A 233 -7.63 -20.16 -4.12
C ALA A 233 -7.17 -18.79 -3.62
N LEU A 234 -5.85 -18.53 -3.59
CA LEU A 234 -5.36 -17.17 -3.37
C LEU A 234 -5.51 -16.34 -4.65
N LEU A 235 -5.89 -15.06 -4.52
CA LEU A 235 -6.02 -14.16 -5.68
C LEU A 235 -4.75 -14.16 -6.54
N GLY A 236 -3.58 -14.23 -5.91
CA GLY A 236 -2.30 -14.31 -6.63
C GLY A 236 -2.10 -15.58 -7.46
N CYS A 237 -2.83 -16.67 -7.17
CA CYS A 237 -2.84 -17.86 -8.02
C CYS A 237 -3.71 -17.70 -9.27
N LEU A 238 -4.72 -16.84 -9.18
CA LEU A 238 -5.77 -16.64 -10.21
C LEU A 238 -5.46 -15.47 -11.15
N THR A 239 -4.51 -14.60 -10.76
CA THR A 239 -4.24 -13.35 -11.46
C THR A 239 -2.75 -13.14 -11.70
N GLU A 240 -2.45 -12.34 -12.70
CA GLU A 240 -1.14 -11.74 -12.92
C GLU A 240 -1.25 -10.21 -12.90
N GLY A 241 -0.14 -9.50 -12.74
CA GLY A 241 -0.15 -8.04 -12.74
C GLY A 241 0.73 -7.44 -11.65
N GLY A 242 0.54 -6.15 -11.40
CA GLY A 242 1.32 -5.41 -10.42
C GLY A 242 1.27 -3.91 -10.61
N GLN A 243 2.24 -3.23 -10.02
CA GLN A 243 2.45 -1.79 -10.21
C GLN A 243 2.96 -1.49 -11.62
N GLY A 244 2.63 -0.30 -12.13
CA GLY A 244 3.08 0.15 -13.42
C GLY A 244 4.21 1.20 -13.36
N LEU A 245 4.13 2.18 -14.24
CA LEU A 245 5.13 3.21 -14.49
C LEU A 245 5.20 4.26 -13.37
N ALA A 246 6.38 4.48 -12.84
CA ALA A 246 6.73 5.69 -12.10
C ALA A 246 7.51 6.63 -13.03
N THR A 247 6.93 7.75 -13.43
CA THR A 247 7.58 8.70 -14.33
C THR A 247 8.69 9.50 -13.65
N ALA A 248 8.65 9.62 -12.32
CA ALA A 248 9.47 10.51 -11.48
C ALA A 248 9.43 12.01 -11.89
N ASN A 249 8.73 12.33 -12.96
CA ASN A 249 8.48 13.70 -13.42
C ASN A 249 7.09 13.79 -14.06
N ASN A 250 6.06 13.70 -13.23
CA ASN A 250 4.67 13.71 -13.70
C ASN A 250 4.34 14.98 -14.52
N GLY A 251 4.86 16.13 -14.12
CA GLY A 251 4.60 17.38 -14.81
C GLY A 251 5.10 17.43 -16.26
N LYS A 252 6.11 16.62 -16.61
CA LYS A 252 6.63 16.50 -17.98
C LYS A 252 5.78 15.55 -18.83
N TYR A 253 5.37 14.41 -18.25
CA TYR A 253 4.81 13.31 -19.04
C TYR A 253 3.29 13.23 -18.99
N ILE A 254 2.67 13.67 -17.88
CA ILE A 254 1.23 13.50 -17.68
C ILE A 254 0.47 14.74 -18.08
N ALA A 255 -0.62 14.54 -18.79
CA ALA A 255 -1.61 15.54 -19.16
C ALA A 255 -2.98 15.17 -18.61
N VAL A 256 -3.90 16.12 -18.60
CA VAL A 256 -5.32 15.89 -18.34
C VAL A 256 -6.16 16.22 -19.55
N ARG A 257 -7.22 15.46 -19.76
CA ARG A 257 -8.19 15.71 -20.84
C ARG A 257 -8.95 16.99 -20.58
N SER A 258 -9.07 17.83 -21.61
CA SER A 258 -9.63 19.19 -21.55
C SER A 258 -11.08 19.25 -21.05
N THR A 259 -11.85 18.18 -21.23
CA THR A 259 -13.27 18.06 -20.86
C THR A 259 -13.51 17.68 -19.39
N THR A 260 -12.45 17.46 -18.60
CA THR A 260 -12.55 16.93 -17.23
C THR A 260 -12.55 18.04 -16.17
N LYS A 261 -13.15 17.77 -15.01
CA LYS A 261 -13.07 18.64 -13.82
C LYS A 261 -11.62 18.95 -13.40
N TRP A 262 -10.69 18.04 -13.68
CA TRP A 262 -9.25 18.27 -13.45
C TRP A 262 -8.71 19.40 -14.29
N ALA A 263 -9.09 19.46 -15.57
CA ALA A 263 -8.71 20.55 -16.46
C ALA A 263 -9.29 21.89 -15.98
N GLU A 264 -10.56 21.94 -15.58
CA GLU A 264 -11.19 23.13 -14.99
C GLU A 264 -10.43 23.62 -13.75
N ASN A 265 -10.10 22.71 -12.82
CA ASN A 265 -9.33 23.05 -11.64
C ASN A 265 -7.93 23.59 -11.97
N ILE A 266 -7.29 23.06 -13.00
CA ILE A 266 -5.99 23.53 -13.49
C ILE A 266 -6.12 24.95 -14.10
N ARG A 267 -7.13 25.18 -14.93
CA ARG A 267 -7.41 26.50 -15.52
C ARG A 267 -7.55 27.58 -14.45
N VAL A 268 -8.27 27.28 -13.37
CA VAL A 268 -8.46 28.21 -12.24
C VAL A 268 -7.20 28.36 -11.38
N SER A 269 -6.46 27.27 -11.15
CA SER A 269 -5.32 27.26 -10.22
C SER A 269 -4.04 27.82 -10.83
N ARG A 270 -3.83 27.63 -12.13
CA ARG A 270 -2.58 28.04 -12.82
C ARG A 270 -2.33 29.55 -12.77
N PRO A 271 -3.28 30.42 -13.12
CA PRO A 271 -3.08 31.87 -13.01
C PRO A 271 -2.81 32.32 -11.57
N LYS A 272 -3.48 31.74 -10.58
CA LYS A 272 -3.26 32.05 -9.16
C LYS A 272 -1.83 31.73 -8.73
N LYS A 273 -1.35 30.53 -9.06
CA LYS A 273 0.03 30.10 -8.75
C LYS A 273 1.09 30.95 -9.47
N LEU A 274 0.82 31.36 -10.70
CA LEU A 274 1.69 32.31 -11.42
C LEU A 274 1.73 33.65 -10.71
N ALA A 275 0.59 34.22 -10.35
CA ALA A 275 0.52 35.48 -9.63
C ALA A 275 1.28 35.41 -8.30
N ASP A 276 1.09 34.38 -7.51
CA ASP A 276 1.79 34.17 -6.24
C ASP A 276 3.30 34.01 -6.42
N PHE A 277 3.74 33.33 -7.47
CA PHE A 277 5.15 33.17 -7.79
C PHE A 277 5.79 34.51 -8.19
N LEU A 278 5.16 35.26 -9.11
CA LEU A 278 5.65 36.55 -9.57
C LEU A 278 5.73 37.57 -8.43
N ALA A 279 4.75 37.53 -7.49
CA ALA A 279 4.78 38.39 -6.30
C ALA A 279 6.00 38.13 -5.40
N ARG A 280 6.42 36.88 -5.30
CA ARG A 280 7.56 36.48 -4.46
C ARG A 280 8.91 36.47 -5.18
N THR A 281 8.92 36.58 -6.51
CA THR A 281 10.12 36.45 -7.33
C THR A 281 10.26 37.62 -8.30
N PRO A 282 10.64 38.82 -7.81
CA PRO A 282 10.74 40.05 -8.65
C PRO A 282 11.64 39.93 -9.88
N LYS A 283 12.66 39.06 -9.82
CA LYS A 283 13.57 38.81 -10.96
C LYS A 283 12.91 38.00 -12.10
N ALA A 284 11.79 37.38 -11.87
CA ALA A 284 11.01 36.70 -12.90
C ALA A 284 10.09 37.67 -13.68
N ILE A 285 9.95 38.92 -13.21
CA ILE A 285 9.09 39.91 -13.84
C ILE A 285 9.81 40.52 -15.06
N THR A 286 9.29 40.24 -16.25
CA THR A 286 9.83 40.71 -17.52
C THR A 286 9.49 42.17 -17.78
N ALA A 287 10.18 42.81 -18.76
CA ALA A 287 9.88 44.18 -19.20
C ALA A 287 8.46 44.31 -19.75
N GLU A 288 7.92 43.25 -20.35
CA GLU A 288 6.56 43.20 -20.86
C GLU A 288 5.53 43.23 -19.72
N MET A 289 5.71 42.38 -18.69
CA MET A 289 4.85 42.36 -17.51
C MET A 289 4.76 43.72 -16.81
N ARG A 290 5.84 44.49 -16.83
CA ARG A 290 5.89 45.83 -16.21
C ARG A 290 5.10 46.91 -16.96
N ARG A 291 4.61 46.62 -18.17
CA ARG A 291 3.74 47.53 -18.94
C ARG A 291 2.29 47.49 -18.43
N TYR A 292 1.93 46.48 -17.67
CA TYR A 292 0.60 46.35 -17.10
C TYR A 292 0.54 46.95 -15.68
N PRO A 293 -0.63 47.41 -15.24
CA PRO A 293 -0.81 47.98 -13.90
C PRO A 293 -0.52 47.01 -12.77
N SER A 294 -0.63 45.69 -13.04
CA SER A 294 -0.22 44.62 -12.14
C SER A 294 0.04 43.32 -12.94
N TYR A 295 0.81 42.37 -12.36
CA TYR A 295 0.99 41.05 -12.98
C TYR A 295 -0.32 40.29 -13.07
N VAL A 296 -1.31 40.54 -12.22
CA VAL A 296 -2.66 39.95 -12.34
C VAL A 296 -3.34 40.45 -13.62
N ALA A 297 -3.28 41.77 -13.91
CA ALA A 297 -3.82 42.33 -15.14
C ALA A 297 -3.08 41.80 -16.40
N PHE A 298 -1.76 41.60 -16.29
CA PHE A 298 -0.99 40.94 -17.34
C PHE A 298 -1.50 39.51 -17.58
N LEU A 299 -1.63 38.67 -16.53
CA LEU A 299 -2.11 37.30 -16.66
C LEU A 299 -3.54 37.23 -17.21
N GLN A 300 -4.40 38.19 -16.89
CA GLN A 300 -5.75 38.27 -17.43
C GLN A 300 -5.80 38.63 -18.92
N SER A 301 -4.73 39.24 -19.46
CA SER A 301 -4.63 39.54 -20.89
C SER A 301 -4.15 38.37 -21.75
N LEU A 302 -3.62 37.34 -21.12
CA LEU A 302 -3.11 36.13 -21.80
C LEU A 302 -4.21 35.14 -22.08
N SER A 303 -4.12 34.44 -23.21
CA SER A 303 -4.88 33.25 -23.51
C SER A 303 -4.49 32.08 -22.60
N GLU A 304 -5.30 31.06 -22.53
CA GLU A 304 -5.02 29.84 -21.77
C GLU A 304 -3.71 29.17 -22.23
N ALA A 305 -3.43 29.16 -23.53
CA ALA A 305 -2.21 28.61 -24.10
C ALA A 305 -0.96 29.41 -23.65
N GLU A 306 -1.01 30.74 -23.72
CA GLU A 306 0.08 31.61 -23.29
C GLU A 306 0.34 31.50 -21.78
N ILE A 307 -0.71 31.35 -20.96
CA ILE A 307 -0.58 31.07 -19.52
C ILE A 307 0.12 29.73 -19.29
N ALA A 308 -0.21 28.71 -20.08
CA ALA A 308 0.41 27.39 -19.99
C ALA A 308 1.89 27.44 -20.36
N GLU A 309 2.23 28.12 -21.46
CA GLU A 309 3.62 28.30 -21.91
C GLU A 309 4.45 29.09 -20.89
N LEU A 310 3.91 30.18 -20.35
CA LEU A 310 4.56 30.93 -19.28
C LEU A 310 4.82 30.08 -18.03
N PHE A 311 3.84 29.28 -17.64
CA PHE A 311 3.95 28.36 -16.50
C PHE A 311 5.07 27.33 -16.71
N ASP A 312 5.16 26.72 -17.87
CA ASP A 312 6.19 25.73 -18.20
C ASP A 312 7.57 26.37 -18.35
N SER A 313 7.67 27.53 -19.00
CA SER A 313 8.91 28.30 -19.13
C SER A 313 9.51 28.69 -17.76
N LEU A 314 8.67 29.13 -16.82
CA LEU A 314 9.13 29.44 -15.46
C LEU A 314 9.59 28.20 -14.70
N LYS A 315 8.95 27.04 -14.89
CA LYS A 315 9.40 25.76 -14.32
C LYS A 315 10.76 25.32 -14.87
N GLU A 316 11.00 25.53 -16.17
CA GLU A 316 12.33 25.28 -16.77
C GLU A 316 13.40 26.19 -16.20
N GLN A 317 13.10 27.48 -16.05
CA GLN A 317 14.08 28.48 -15.62
C GLN A 317 14.40 28.43 -14.11
N TYR A 318 13.39 28.20 -13.27
CA TYR A 318 13.50 28.32 -11.81
C TYR A 318 13.35 26.98 -11.05
N GLY A 319 13.09 25.89 -11.75
CA GLY A 319 12.91 24.55 -11.18
C GLY A 319 11.45 24.07 -11.20
N ARG A 320 11.29 22.77 -11.30
CA ARG A 320 9.99 22.11 -11.48
C ARG A 320 9.01 22.30 -10.31
N ASP A 321 9.51 22.56 -9.11
CA ASP A 321 8.72 22.58 -7.88
C ASP A 321 8.37 23.99 -7.38
N ILE A 322 8.69 25.02 -8.17
CA ILE A 322 8.49 26.45 -7.80
C ILE A 322 7.04 26.82 -7.50
N PHE A 323 6.08 26.11 -8.04
CA PHE A 323 4.65 26.29 -7.80
C PHE A 323 4.10 25.40 -6.66
N GLY A 324 5.00 24.78 -5.91
CA GLY A 324 4.67 23.89 -4.80
C GLY A 324 4.25 22.49 -5.24
N GLN A 325 3.96 21.64 -4.24
CA GLN A 325 3.44 20.28 -4.51
C GLN A 325 2.01 20.36 -5.07
N GLY A 326 1.74 19.55 -6.03
CA GLY A 326 0.49 19.56 -6.77
C GLY A 326 0.77 19.83 -8.23
N TYR A 327 0.78 18.77 -9.00
CA TYR A 327 1.11 18.84 -10.40
C TYR A 327 -0.01 19.56 -11.15
N LEU A 328 0.33 20.70 -11.74
CA LEU A 328 -0.51 21.33 -12.73
C LEU A 328 -0.12 20.76 -14.09
N TYR A 329 -0.81 19.72 -14.48
CA TYR A 329 -0.55 18.99 -15.71
C TYR A 329 -0.85 19.83 -16.94
N LYS A 330 -0.27 19.44 -18.08
CA LYS A 330 -0.68 19.95 -19.38
C LYS A 330 -2.14 19.54 -19.64
N ILE A 331 -2.92 20.42 -20.28
CA ILE A 331 -4.26 20.12 -20.74
C ILE A 331 -4.15 19.72 -22.22
N VAL A 332 -4.79 18.64 -22.61
CA VAL A 332 -4.80 18.11 -23.98
C VAL A 332 -6.23 17.85 -24.43
N ASP A 333 -6.50 18.09 -25.70
CA ASP A 333 -7.78 17.81 -26.31
C ASP A 333 -7.88 16.35 -26.76
N ASP A 334 -9.10 15.87 -26.93
CA ASP A 334 -9.34 14.48 -27.34
C ASP A 334 -8.71 14.14 -28.70
N CYS A 335 -8.53 15.11 -29.60
CA CYS A 335 -7.83 14.93 -30.87
C CYS A 335 -6.32 14.67 -30.73
N GLU A 336 -5.71 15.01 -29.59
CA GLU A 336 -4.31 14.71 -29.28
C GLU A 336 -4.13 13.32 -28.66
N ILE A 337 -5.23 12.67 -28.26
CA ILE A 337 -5.22 11.34 -27.64
C ILE A 337 -5.36 10.28 -28.72
N ALA A 338 -4.40 9.36 -28.75
CA ALA A 338 -4.42 8.26 -29.69
C ALA A 338 -5.54 7.25 -29.36
N ASP A 339 -6.19 6.75 -30.38
CA ASP A 339 -7.06 5.58 -30.26
C ASP A 339 -6.21 4.34 -30.02
N VAL A 340 -6.26 3.81 -28.81
CA VAL A 340 -5.43 2.66 -28.36
C VAL A 340 -5.69 1.40 -29.18
N ASP A 341 -6.90 1.22 -29.73
CA ASP A 341 -7.25 0.06 -30.52
C ASP A 341 -6.63 0.10 -31.93
N SER A 342 -6.34 1.30 -32.42
CA SER A 342 -5.67 1.52 -33.70
C SER A 342 -4.14 1.41 -33.63
N LEU A 343 -3.54 1.41 -32.43
CA LEU A 343 -2.09 1.37 -32.26
C LEU A 343 -1.51 -0.01 -32.59
N THR A 344 -0.42 0.01 -33.34
CA THR A 344 0.41 -1.19 -33.58
C THR A 344 1.11 -1.65 -32.30
N ASN A 345 1.57 -2.90 -32.27
CA ASN A 345 2.34 -3.41 -31.15
C ASN A 345 3.66 -2.62 -30.95
N ASP A 346 4.30 -2.18 -32.05
CA ASP A 346 5.50 -1.34 -31.96
C ASP A 346 5.20 0.02 -31.33
N GLU A 347 4.08 0.67 -31.72
CA GLU A 347 3.67 1.96 -31.11
C GLU A 347 3.31 1.80 -29.63
N LYS A 348 2.67 0.71 -29.23
CA LYS A 348 2.39 0.40 -27.83
C LYS A 348 3.68 0.17 -27.03
N GLU A 349 4.63 -0.52 -27.62
CA GLU A 349 5.89 -0.85 -26.97
C GLU A 349 6.92 0.29 -27.03
N ASN A 350 7.16 0.90 -28.18
CA ASN A 350 8.27 1.80 -28.43
C ASN A 350 7.85 3.28 -28.59
N GLY A 351 6.55 3.56 -28.53
CA GLY A 351 6.00 4.92 -28.61
C GLY A 351 5.59 5.33 -30.02
N ILE A 352 4.87 6.44 -30.09
CA ILE A 352 4.20 6.98 -31.25
C ILE A 352 5.01 8.13 -31.85
N GLU A 353 5.03 8.28 -33.17
CA GLU A 353 5.63 9.46 -33.83
C GLU A 353 4.85 10.74 -33.47
N THR A 354 5.56 11.83 -33.20
CA THR A 354 4.93 13.10 -32.82
C THR A 354 4.12 13.79 -33.93
N THR A 355 4.16 13.27 -35.14
CA THR A 355 3.30 13.69 -36.27
C THR A 355 1.87 13.14 -36.15
N LYS A 356 1.62 12.22 -35.23
CA LYS A 356 0.32 11.64 -34.90
C LYS A 356 -0.09 12.06 -33.49
N PRO A 357 -1.37 11.91 -33.09
CA PRO A 357 -1.77 11.93 -31.69
C PRO A 357 -0.94 10.92 -30.89
N TYR A 358 -0.20 11.39 -29.89
CA TYR A 358 0.75 10.56 -29.13
C TYR A 358 0.48 10.52 -27.64
N TYR A 359 -0.56 11.15 -27.17
CA TYR A 359 -1.03 10.92 -25.80
C TYR A 359 -1.86 9.64 -25.75
N VAL A 360 -1.67 8.84 -24.70
CA VAL A 360 -2.46 7.63 -24.47
C VAL A 360 -3.08 7.68 -23.09
N PRO A 361 -4.24 7.03 -22.85
CA PRO A 361 -4.88 7.01 -21.54
C PRO A 361 -3.94 6.48 -20.46
N TYR A 362 -3.92 7.17 -19.30
CA TYR A 362 -3.03 6.86 -18.17
C TYR A 362 -3.81 6.69 -16.88
N ASP A 363 -3.73 5.52 -16.27
CA ASP A 363 -4.37 5.24 -15.00
C ASP A 363 -3.44 5.60 -13.83
N LYS A 364 -3.67 6.75 -13.22
CA LYS A 364 -2.82 7.32 -12.16
C LYS A 364 -3.25 6.92 -10.74
N GLY A 365 -4.28 6.15 -10.59
CA GLY A 365 -4.91 5.90 -9.29
C GLY A 365 -5.97 6.96 -8.97
N ASP A 366 -6.86 6.62 -8.09
CA ASP A 366 -8.05 7.40 -7.77
C ASP A 366 -8.10 7.72 -6.27
N LYS A 367 -7.91 8.99 -5.90
CA LYS A 367 -7.98 9.46 -4.51
C LYS A 367 -9.43 9.55 -4.01
N ASP A 368 -10.38 9.77 -4.92
CA ASP A 368 -11.79 9.99 -4.57
C ASP A 368 -12.52 8.67 -4.27
N GLY A 369 -11.90 7.55 -4.68
CA GLY A 369 -12.36 6.24 -4.28
C GLY A 369 -13.54 5.70 -5.05
N ASN A 370 -13.56 5.93 -6.34
CA ASN A 370 -14.57 5.36 -7.21
C ASN A 370 -14.43 3.84 -7.31
N ARG A 371 -15.52 3.14 -7.11
CA ARG A 371 -15.67 1.70 -7.34
C ARG A 371 -16.31 1.46 -8.70
N TRP A 372 -16.15 0.26 -9.23
CA TRP A 372 -16.80 -0.26 -10.46
C TRP A 372 -16.28 0.34 -11.75
N TYR A 373 -16.38 1.64 -11.93
CA TYR A 373 -15.92 2.37 -13.11
C TYR A 373 -15.48 3.79 -12.79
N LEU A 374 -14.41 4.21 -13.43
CA LEU A 374 -13.96 5.60 -13.51
C LEU A 374 -13.26 5.78 -14.85
N GLU A 375 -13.76 6.68 -15.67
CA GLU A 375 -13.02 7.13 -16.85
C GLU A 375 -11.79 7.90 -16.39
N THR A 376 -10.59 7.47 -16.83
CA THR A 376 -9.37 8.17 -16.42
C THR A 376 -9.31 9.57 -17.04
N PRO A 377 -9.15 10.62 -16.20
CA PRO A 377 -8.99 11.98 -16.70
C PRO A 377 -7.57 12.24 -17.23
N PHE A 378 -6.65 11.31 -17.03
CA PHE A 378 -5.23 11.49 -17.33
C PHE A 378 -4.84 10.81 -18.63
N ALA A 379 -3.87 11.44 -19.30
CA ALA A 379 -3.14 10.89 -20.43
C ALA A 379 -1.64 11.02 -20.20
N ILE A 380 -0.85 10.16 -20.84
CA ILE A 380 0.61 10.24 -20.81
C ILE A 380 1.16 10.44 -22.21
N ALA A 381 2.17 11.31 -22.33
CA ALA A 381 2.87 11.59 -23.58
C ALA A 381 3.70 10.37 -23.99
N TRP A 382 3.15 9.53 -24.87
CA TRP A 382 3.72 8.26 -25.32
C TRP A 382 4.48 8.38 -26.64
N SER A 383 5.25 9.48 -26.81
CA SER A 383 6.11 9.64 -27.98
C SER A 383 7.30 8.68 -27.95
N LYS A 384 7.85 8.34 -29.11
CA LYS A 384 9.05 7.49 -29.24
C LYS A 384 10.22 8.00 -28.39
N GLU A 385 10.43 9.30 -28.36
CA GLU A 385 11.47 9.92 -27.54
C GLU A 385 11.24 9.69 -26.05
N ASN A 386 10.01 9.95 -25.58
CA ASN A 386 9.63 9.78 -24.18
C ASN A 386 9.73 8.33 -23.74
N VAL A 387 9.19 7.40 -24.53
CA VAL A 387 9.23 5.96 -24.19
C VAL A 387 10.67 5.45 -24.17
N ARG A 388 11.52 5.86 -25.13
CA ARG A 388 12.94 5.55 -25.14
C ARG A 388 13.63 6.06 -23.87
N PHE A 389 13.38 7.32 -23.49
CA PHE A 389 13.96 7.89 -22.26
C PHE A 389 13.51 7.12 -21.01
N LEU A 390 12.22 6.84 -20.87
CA LEU A 390 11.66 6.10 -19.75
C LEU A 390 12.29 4.72 -19.62
N LYS A 391 12.39 3.96 -20.71
CA LYS A 391 12.98 2.61 -20.73
C LYS A 391 14.49 2.63 -20.46
N THR A 392 15.24 3.51 -21.12
CA THR A 392 16.72 3.57 -21.02
C THR A 392 17.19 4.02 -19.64
N ASN A 393 16.39 4.86 -18.94
CA ASN A 393 16.73 5.41 -17.63
C ASN A 393 15.99 4.73 -16.48
N SER A 394 15.26 3.67 -16.75
CA SER A 394 14.51 2.93 -15.73
C SER A 394 15.42 2.39 -14.63
N GLY A 395 15.12 2.77 -13.38
CA GLY A 395 15.86 2.30 -12.20
C GLY A 395 17.22 2.92 -11.95
N LYS A 396 17.67 3.87 -12.78
CA LYS A 396 18.90 4.62 -12.51
C LYS A 396 18.73 5.50 -11.28
N LYS A 397 19.84 5.77 -10.57
CA LYS A 397 19.85 6.71 -9.45
C LYS A 397 19.86 8.14 -9.97
N GLY A 398 19.15 9.04 -9.30
CA GLY A 398 19.10 10.45 -9.60
C GLY A 398 17.68 11.00 -9.58
N GLU A 399 17.60 12.33 -9.48
CA GLU A 399 16.32 13.03 -9.51
C GLU A 399 15.66 12.91 -10.89
N GLY A 400 14.36 12.66 -10.92
CA GLY A 400 13.60 12.53 -12.17
C GLY A 400 13.86 11.25 -12.94
N MET A 401 14.58 10.27 -12.37
CA MET A 401 14.79 8.98 -13.03
C MET A 401 13.58 8.07 -12.88
N PRO A 402 13.00 7.59 -14.00
CA PRO A 402 11.80 6.79 -13.99
C PRO A 402 12.04 5.35 -13.51
N VAL A 403 10.96 4.65 -13.20
CA VAL A 403 10.98 3.19 -13.02
C VAL A 403 9.84 2.58 -13.84
N VAL A 404 10.19 1.89 -14.90
CA VAL A 404 9.24 1.13 -15.74
C VAL A 404 9.05 -0.25 -15.13
N ARG A 405 7.84 -0.53 -14.65
CA ARG A 405 7.45 -1.83 -14.09
C ARG A 405 6.39 -2.46 -14.96
N ASN A 406 6.49 -3.75 -15.14
CA ASN A 406 5.47 -4.59 -15.77
C ASN A 406 4.93 -4.04 -17.11
N PRO A 407 5.79 -3.61 -18.05
CA PRO A 407 5.34 -3.00 -19.32
C PRO A 407 4.51 -3.97 -20.19
N GLN A 408 4.65 -5.28 -19.98
CA GLN A 408 3.85 -6.31 -20.66
C GLN A 408 2.36 -6.25 -20.34
N PHE A 409 1.97 -5.51 -19.29
CA PHE A 409 0.58 -5.33 -18.89
C PHE A 409 -0.02 -3.98 -19.31
N TYR A 410 0.77 -3.12 -19.94
CA TYR A 410 0.23 -1.86 -20.48
C TYR A 410 -0.76 -2.17 -21.62
N PHE A 411 -1.77 -1.32 -21.74
CA PHE A 411 -2.82 -1.45 -22.72
C PHE A 411 -3.65 -2.74 -22.65
N ARG A 412 -3.65 -3.44 -21.51
CA ARG A 412 -4.52 -4.59 -21.27
C ARG A 412 -5.72 -4.18 -20.43
N GLU A 413 -6.87 -4.76 -20.73
CA GLU A 413 -8.05 -4.71 -19.87
C GLU A 413 -7.88 -5.64 -18.66
N GLY A 414 -8.44 -5.26 -17.52
CA GLY A 414 -8.39 -5.99 -16.29
C GLY A 414 -9.12 -5.25 -15.17
N PHE A 415 -8.56 -5.27 -13.97
CA PHE A 415 -9.09 -4.49 -12.85
C PHE A 415 -7.97 -3.84 -12.04
N CYS A 416 -8.28 -2.75 -11.37
CA CYS A 416 -7.34 -2.02 -10.55
C CYS A 416 -8.01 -1.47 -9.30
N TRP A 417 -7.20 -1.19 -8.27
CA TRP A 417 -7.66 -0.62 -7.01
C TRP A 417 -6.70 0.44 -6.49
N ASN A 418 -7.19 1.23 -5.55
CA ASN A 418 -6.36 2.20 -4.85
C ASN A 418 -5.63 1.51 -3.67
N ASN A 419 -4.39 1.91 -3.44
CA ASN A 419 -3.59 1.39 -2.33
C ASN A 419 -4.19 1.67 -0.95
N VAL A 420 -4.95 2.76 -0.78
CA VAL A 420 -5.53 3.15 0.51
C VAL A 420 -6.89 2.47 0.70
N LEU A 421 -6.97 1.63 1.75
CA LEU A 421 -8.21 1.00 2.18
C LEU A 421 -9.07 1.97 2.98
N THR A 422 -10.39 1.80 2.81
CA THR A 422 -11.42 2.33 3.69
C THR A 422 -12.35 1.17 4.06
N THR A 423 -13.65 1.43 4.20
CA THR A 423 -14.65 0.36 4.33
C THR A 423 -14.65 -0.61 3.14
N TYR A 424 -14.12 -0.18 2.00
CA TYR A 424 -14.02 -0.96 0.76
C TYR A 424 -12.66 -0.78 0.10
N MET A 425 -12.28 -1.71 -0.78
CA MET A 425 -11.02 -1.67 -1.52
C MET A 425 -11.01 -0.72 -2.71
N LYS A 426 -12.15 -0.15 -3.09
CA LYS A 426 -12.29 0.80 -4.22
C LYS A 426 -11.74 0.23 -5.54
N CYS A 427 -12.20 -0.95 -5.89
CA CYS A 427 -11.81 -1.66 -7.10
C CYS A 427 -12.69 -1.26 -8.30
N LYS A 428 -12.07 -1.10 -9.47
CA LYS A 428 -12.77 -0.73 -10.71
C LYS A 428 -12.24 -1.52 -11.89
N LYS A 429 -13.03 -1.60 -12.96
CA LYS A 429 -12.56 -2.10 -14.24
C LYS A 429 -11.41 -1.20 -14.74
N LYS A 430 -10.32 -1.83 -15.17
CA LYS A 430 -9.21 -1.18 -15.87
C LYS A 430 -9.43 -1.32 -17.37
N GLU A 431 -9.42 -0.20 -18.06
CA GLU A 431 -9.45 -0.15 -19.52
C GLU A 431 -8.03 -0.28 -20.10
N LYS A 432 -7.90 -0.19 -21.43
CA LYS A 432 -6.62 -0.28 -22.17
C LYS A 432 -5.75 0.97 -21.92
N THR A 433 -5.18 1.08 -20.73
CA THR A 433 -4.40 2.22 -20.26
C THR A 433 -2.96 1.83 -19.94
N VAL A 434 -2.05 2.78 -19.91
CA VAL A 434 -0.77 2.65 -19.21
C VAL A 434 -1.04 2.87 -17.73
N GLN A 435 -0.72 1.89 -16.87
CA GLN A 435 -0.92 1.98 -15.42
C GLN A 435 0.26 2.62 -14.70
N SER A 436 -0.03 3.37 -13.64
CA SER A 436 0.97 3.94 -12.73
C SER A 436 1.32 2.99 -11.58
N THR A 437 2.23 3.43 -10.73
CA THR A 437 2.51 2.77 -9.44
C THR A 437 1.40 2.93 -8.42
N GLU A 438 0.53 3.92 -8.58
CA GLU A 438 -0.59 4.20 -7.68
C GLU A 438 -1.85 3.41 -8.07
N SER A 439 -1.97 2.99 -9.34
CA SER A 439 -3.04 2.13 -9.85
C SER A 439 -2.53 0.69 -9.94
N MET A 440 -2.77 -0.07 -8.89
CA MET A 440 -2.39 -1.48 -8.85
C MET A 440 -3.34 -2.28 -9.71
N SER A 441 -2.80 -2.98 -10.71
CA SER A 441 -3.63 -3.62 -11.73
C SER A 441 -3.37 -5.12 -11.78
N PHE A 442 -4.46 -5.90 -11.82
CA PHE A 442 -4.44 -7.33 -12.03
C PHE A 442 -5.31 -7.74 -13.20
N PHE A 443 -4.99 -8.90 -13.75
CA PHE A 443 -5.59 -9.50 -14.93
C PHE A 443 -5.92 -10.95 -14.59
N SER A 444 -7.16 -11.36 -14.80
CA SER A 444 -7.54 -12.76 -14.56
C SER A 444 -6.82 -13.70 -15.52
N CYS A 445 -6.39 -14.83 -14.98
CA CYS A 445 -5.73 -15.90 -15.74
C CYS A 445 -6.65 -17.11 -16.00
N THR A 446 -7.94 -17.01 -15.66
CA THR A 446 -8.90 -18.10 -15.85
C THR A 446 -10.31 -17.58 -16.06
N GLU A 447 -11.05 -18.22 -16.97
CA GLU A 447 -12.45 -17.91 -17.22
C GLU A 447 -13.38 -18.26 -16.06
N GLN A 448 -12.93 -19.11 -15.13
CA GLN A 448 -13.70 -19.49 -13.94
C GLN A 448 -13.87 -18.33 -12.95
N THR A 449 -12.91 -17.37 -12.94
CA THR A 449 -12.96 -16.18 -12.09
C THR A 449 -12.71 -14.93 -12.93
N PRO A 450 -13.66 -14.53 -13.78
CA PRO A 450 -13.52 -13.37 -14.66
C PRO A 450 -13.43 -12.07 -13.87
N GLU A 451 -12.91 -11.00 -14.48
CA GLU A 451 -12.64 -9.72 -13.83
C GLU A 451 -13.86 -9.15 -13.10
N TYR A 452 -15.06 -9.24 -13.68
CA TYR A 452 -16.27 -8.72 -13.02
C TYR A 452 -16.56 -9.42 -11.69
N TYR A 453 -16.28 -10.73 -11.61
CA TYR A 453 -16.41 -11.49 -10.38
C TYR A 453 -15.37 -11.06 -9.33
N LEU A 454 -14.10 -10.94 -9.75
CA LEU A 454 -13.02 -10.49 -8.88
C LEU A 454 -13.27 -9.05 -8.39
N ILE A 455 -13.77 -8.16 -9.24
CA ILE A 455 -14.17 -6.80 -8.87
C ILE A 455 -15.30 -6.82 -7.83
N SER A 456 -16.30 -7.70 -8.01
CA SER A 456 -17.40 -7.87 -7.05
C SER A 456 -16.90 -8.30 -5.67
N ILE A 457 -15.99 -9.30 -5.60
CA ILE A 457 -15.37 -9.72 -4.34
C ILE A 457 -14.55 -8.56 -3.74
N MET A 458 -13.68 -7.92 -4.51
CA MET A 458 -12.82 -6.84 -4.00
C MET A 458 -13.60 -5.60 -3.56
N ASN A 459 -14.76 -5.33 -4.14
CA ASN A 459 -15.65 -4.25 -3.73
C ASN A 459 -16.58 -4.60 -2.56
N SER A 460 -16.49 -5.81 -2.03
CA SER A 460 -17.27 -6.21 -0.86
C SER A 460 -16.64 -5.77 0.46
N ARG A 461 -17.46 -5.68 1.50
CA ARG A 461 -16.99 -5.49 2.88
C ARG A 461 -16.07 -6.61 3.33
N PHE A 462 -16.34 -7.84 2.88
CA PHE A 462 -15.51 -9.01 3.21
C PHE A 462 -14.05 -8.80 2.81
N ALA A 463 -13.78 -8.39 1.57
CA ALA A 463 -12.39 -8.24 1.09
C ALA A 463 -11.60 -7.19 1.89
N ALA A 464 -12.19 -6.01 2.13
CA ALA A 464 -11.56 -4.97 2.92
C ALA A 464 -11.35 -5.41 4.38
N PHE A 465 -12.35 -6.07 4.98
CA PHE A 465 -12.26 -6.62 6.33
C PHE A 465 -11.18 -7.70 6.43
N TYR A 466 -11.12 -8.61 5.46
CA TYR A 466 -10.12 -9.68 5.42
C TYR A 466 -8.70 -9.10 5.33
N VAL A 467 -8.48 -8.15 4.45
CA VAL A 467 -7.17 -7.49 4.31
C VAL A 467 -6.78 -6.80 5.61
N ASP A 468 -7.65 -5.97 6.17
CA ASP A 468 -7.36 -5.19 7.38
C ASP A 468 -7.06 -6.08 8.61
N ASN A 469 -7.76 -7.19 8.76
CA ASN A 469 -7.63 -8.04 9.95
C ASN A 469 -6.62 -9.18 9.79
N LEU A 470 -6.44 -9.73 8.58
CA LEU A 470 -5.70 -10.98 8.39
C LEU A 470 -4.52 -10.87 7.40
N VAL A 471 -4.30 -9.71 6.77
CA VAL A 471 -3.23 -9.52 5.78
C VAL A 471 -2.38 -8.29 6.09
N ASN A 472 -2.98 -7.11 6.23
CA ASN A 472 -2.26 -5.86 6.45
C ASN A 472 -3.14 -4.82 7.15
N SER A 473 -2.93 -4.60 8.43
CA SER A 473 -3.70 -3.66 9.28
C SER A 473 -3.24 -2.20 9.16
N THR A 474 -2.46 -1.84 8.14
CA THR A 474 -1.95 -0.47 7.96
C THR A 474 -2.86 0.43 7.12
N SER A 475 -4.10 0.04 6.87
CA SER A 475 -5.02 0.72 5.93
C SER A 475 -4.47 0.84 4.51
N HIS A 476 -3.58 -0.06 4.12
CA HIS A 476 -3.02 -0.14 2.78
C HIS A 476 -3.19 -1.56 2.24
N CYS A 477 -3.42 -1.68 0.94
CA CYS A 477 -3.43 -2.97 0.24
C CYS A 477 -2.50 -2.90 -0.97
N THR A 478 -1.28 -3.35 -0.77
CA THR A 478 -0.29 -3.48 -1.87
C THR A 478 -0.65 -4.66 -2.78
N THR A 479 0.03 -4.77 -3.91
CA THR A 479 -0.13 -5.95 -4.79
C THR A 479 0.23 -7.26 -4.09
N GLY A 480 1.20 -7.22 -3.15
CA GLY A 480 1.56 -8.38 -2.34
C GLY A 480 0.43 -8.78 -1.39
N ASP A 481 -0.23 -7.79 -0.78
CA ASP A 481 -1.34 -8.03 0.14
C ASP A 481 -2.56 -8.56 -0.60
N ALA A 482 -2.93 -7.94 -1.73
CA ALA A 482 -4.07 -8.38 -2.53
C ALA A 482 -3.92 -9.84 -3.00
N LYS A 483 -2.71 -10.30 -3.33
CA LYS A 483 -2.45 -11.69 -3.71
C LYS A 483 -2.85 -12.70 -2.65
N LEU A 484 -2.95 -12.30 -1.39
CA LEU A 484 -3.31 -13.16 -0.25
C LEU A 484 -4.81 -13.23 0.02
N ILE A 485 -5.64 -12.48 -0.69
CA ILE A 485 -7.10 -12.55 -0.53
C ILE A 485 -7.57 -13.93 -1.00
N PRO A 486 -8.31 -14.69 -0.16
CA PRO A 486 -8.92 -15.94 -0.58
C PRO A 486 -10.09 -15.68 -1.52
N ILE A 487 -10.09 -16.34 -2.66
CA ILE A 487 -11.14 -16.27 -3.66
C ILE A 487 -11.81 -17.64 -3.76
N MET A 488 -13.12 -17.67 -3.56
CA MET A 488 -13.93 -18.85 -3.80
C MET A 488 -14.14 -19.04 -5.29
N THR A 489 -13.96 -20.25 -5.80
CA THR A 489 -14.36 -20.59 -7.17
C THR A 489 -15.89 -20.61 -7.23
N PRO A 490 -16.53 -19.75 -8.03
CA PRO A 490 -17.98 -19.58 -8.01
C PRO A 490 -18.72 -20.69 -8.77
N THR A 491 -20.01 -20.85 -8.48
CA THR A 491 -20.94 -21.56 -9.34
C THR A 491 -21.37 -20.68 -10.52
N ILE A 492 -22.03 -21.29 -11.51
CA ILE A 492 -22.56 -20.54 -12.67
C ILE A 492 -23.60 -19.51 -12.21
N GLU A 493 -24.45 -19.87 -11.24
CA GLU A 493 -25.48 -18.98 -10.69
C GLU A 493 -24.86 -17.79 -9.97
N GLN A 494 -23.80 -18.03 -9.17
CA GLN A 494 -23.05 -16.97 -8.49
C GLN A 494 -22.36 -16.03 -9.49
N LEU A 495 -21.78 -16.57 -10.56
CA LEU A 495 -21.22 -15.76 -11.65
C LEU A 495 -22.28 -14.88 -12.33
N TYR A 496 -23.45 -15.45 -12.60
CA TYR A 496 -24.55 -14.71 -13.22
C TYR A 496 -25.01 -13.54 -12.35
N GLU A 497 -25.21 -13.76 -11.05
CA GLU A 497 -25.63 -12.70 -10.13
C GLU A 497 -24.54 -11.63 -9.95
N CYS A 498 -23.28 -12.02 -9.78
CA CYS A 498 -22.17 -11.06 -9.71
C CYS A 498 -22.08 -10.23 -11.00
N LYS A 499 -22.25 -10.86 -12.17
CA LYS A 499 -22.23 -10.16 -13.44
C LYS A 499 -23.36 -9.14 -13.56
N ARG A 500 -24.57 -9.52 -13.21
CA ARG A 500 -25.75 -8.65 -13.23
C ARG A 500 -25.55 -7.42 -12.34
N LEU A 501 -25.03 -7.61 -11.11
CA LEU A 501 -24.75 -6.51 -10.20
C LEU A 501 -23.61 -5.63 -10.69
N PHE A 502 -22.53 -6.25 -11.19
CA PHE A 502 -21.40 -5.53 -11.78
C PHE A 502 -21.84 -4.68 -12.98
N ASP A 503 -22.54 -5.27 -13.94
CA ASP A 503 -22.99 -4.56 -15.14
C ASP A 503 -23.86 -3.35 -14.74
N ARG A 504 -24.77 -3.52 -13.76
CA ARG A 504 -25.61 -2.41 -13.30
C ARG A 504 -24.82 -1.30 -12.63
N ALA A 505 -23.92 -1.62 -11.69
CA ALA A 505 -23.06 -0.63 -11.06
C ALA A 505 -22.15 0.10 -12.06
N PHE A 506 -21.62 -0.65 -13.01
CA PHE A 506 -20.77 -0.13 -14.08
C PHE A 506 -21.54 0.86 -14.96
N GLU A 507 -22.76 0.51 -15.40
CA GLU A 507 -23.60 1.40 -16.22
C GLU A 507 -23.97 2.68 -15.47
N LEU A 508 -24.35 2.58 -14.19
CA LEU A 508 -24.66 3.75 -13.37
C LEU A 508 -23.46 4.70 -13.29
N LYS A 509 -22.27 4.19 -12.95
CA LYS A 509 -21.05 5.00 -12.89
C LYS A 509 -20.63 5.55 -14.24
N ARG A 510 -20.83 4.78 -15.32
CA ARG A 510 -20.54 5.22 -16.68
C ARG A 510 -21.48 6.34 -17.14
N SER A 511 -22.76 6.33 -16.73
CA SER A 511 -23.71 7.41 -17.04
C SER A 511 -23.27 8.74 -16.41
N VAL A 512 -22.72 8.71 -15.21
CA VAL A 512 -22.12 9.90 -14.56
C VAL A 512 -20.90 10.39 -15.32
N ALA A 513 -19.99 9.49 -15.70
CA ALA A 513 -18.79 9.85 -16.47
C ALA A 513 -19.15 10.51 -17.83
N LYS A 514 -20.25 10.09 -18.45
CA LYS A 514 -20.76 10.66 -19.71
C LYS A 514 -21.61 11.94 -19.53
N GLY A 515 -21.80 12.41 -18.29
CA GLY A 515 -22.64 13.56 -18.00
C GLY A 515 -24.14 13.35 -18.25
N ILE A 516 -24.59 12.09 -18.37
CA ILE A 516 -26.01 11.72 -18.56
C ILE A 516 -26.77 11.81 -17.23
N ALA A 517 -26.10 11.50 -16.13
CA ALA A 517 -26.62 11.56 -14.77
C ALA A 517 -25.60 12.20 -13.84
N THR A 518 -26.02 12.60 -12.64
CA THR A 518 -25.13 13.02 -11.55
C THR A 518 -24.94 11.91 -10.53
N ASP A 519 -23.93 12.00 -9.65
CA ASP A 519 -23.75 11.06 -8.54
C ASP A 519 -24.99 11.02 -7.61
N LEU A 520 -25.72 12.12 -7.47
CA LEU A 520 -26.96 12.17 -6.68
C LEU A 520 -28.08 11.37 -7.35
N ASP A 521 -28.22 11.47 -8.67
CA ASP A 521 -29.28 10.76 -9.42
C ASP A 521 -29.15 9.24 -9.31
N ILE A 522 -27.92 8.73 -9.23
CA ILE A 522 -27.67 7.29 -9.16
C ILE A 522 -27.51 6.75 -7.74
N ALA A 523 -27.40 7.61 -6.72
CA ALA A 523 -26.96 7.24 -5.38
C ALA A 523 -27.81 6.14 -4.72
N GLU A 524 -29.14 6.25 -4.81
CA GLU A 524 -30.04 5.28 -4.18
C GLU A 524 -29.91 3.89 -4.82
N GLU A 525 -29.91 3.83 -6.14
CA GLU A 525 -29.81 2.59 -6.89
C GLU A 525 -28.41 1.97 -6.75
N LEU A 526 -27.36 2.78 -6.85
CA LEU A 526 -25.98 2.29 -6.65
C LEU A 526 -25.81 1.70 -5.24
N ASN A 527 -26.30 2.36 -4.21
CA ASN A 527 -26.29 1.84 -2.83
C ASN A 527 -27.06 0.52 -2.70
N ALA A 528 -28.16 0.36 -3.43
CA ALA A 528 -28.92 -0.90 -3.42
C ALA A 528 -28.12 -2.04 -4.09
N VAL A 529 -27.49 -1.76 -5.23
CA VAL A 529 -26.61 -2.71 -5.94
C VAL A 529 -25.42 -3.11 -5.06
N GLU A 530 -24.80 -2.16 -4.37
CA GLU A 530 -23.65 -2.41 -3.50
C GLU A 530 -24.01 -3.24 -2.28
N ARG A 531 -25.18 -3.00 -1.66
CA ARG A 531 -25.70 -3.86 -0.58
C ARG A 531 -25.99 -5.28 -1.09
N ALA A 532 -26.58 -5.41 -2.28
CA ALA A 532 -26.81 -6.72 -2.88
C ALA A 532 -25.49 -7.46 -3.19
N ASN A 533 -24.45 -6.72 -3.61
CA ASN A 533 -23.12 -7.29 -3.80
C ASN A 533 -22.50 -7.77 -2.48
N ASP A 534 -22.64 -7.05 -1.39
CA ASP A 534 -22.18 -7.51 -0.08
C ASP A 534 -22.88 -8.81 0.32
N LEU A 535 -24.21 -8.88 0.18
CA LEU A 535 -25.00 -10.06 0.53
C LEU A 535 -24.64 -11.29 -0.31
N ILE A 536 -24.43 -11.14 -1.63
CA ILE A 536 -24.03 -12.28 -2.45
C ILE A 536 -22.63 -12.78 -2.08
N VAL A 537 -21.70 -11.85 -1.79
CA VAL A 537 -20.35 -12.23 -1.35
C VAL A 537 -20.38 -12.90 0.02
N GLU A 538 -21.11 -12.38 0.99
CA GLU A 538 -21.29 -13.02 2.30
C GLU A 538 -21.87 -14.45 2.14
N SER A 539 -22.84 -14.64 1.27
CA SER A 539 -23.39 -15.96 0.94
C SER A 539 -22.34 -16.89 0.31
N ILE A 540 -21.50 -16.38 -0.61
CA ILE A 540 -20.41 -17.17 -1.24
C ILE A 540 -19.42 -17.64 -0.17
N TYR A 541 -19.11 -16.81 0.82
CA TYR A 541 -18.18 -17.14 1.90
C TYR A 541 -18.85 -17.74 3.14
N GLN A 542 -20.15 -17.97 3.13
CA GLN A 542 -20.93 -18.59 4.24
C GLN A 542 -20.80 -17.80 5.56
N LEU A 543 -20.74 -16.47 5.48
CA LEU A 543 -20.56 -15.56 6.59
C LEU A 543 -21.89 -14.94 7.08
#